data_a384b374124964447f3cab81c87738f2
#
_entry.id   a384b374124964447f3cab81c87738f2
#
_cell.length_a   1.000
_cell.length_b   1.000
_cell.length_c   1.000
_cell.angle_alpha   90.00
_cell.angle_beta   90.00
_cell.angle_gamma   90.00
#
_symmetry.space_group_name_H-M   'P 1'
#
loop_
_entity.id
_entity.type
_entity.pdbx_description
1 polymer ?
#
loop_
_entity_poly.entity_id
_entity_poly.type
_entity_poly.pdbx_seq_one_letter_code
_entity_poly.pdbx_strand_id
1 'polypeptide(L)' 'MNYTAVIAEDEPILRAQLKAKLARIWPELRIVADVGDGEAALEAIDEHRPHLAFLDIQMPEMTGVDV' A
#
# COMPACT_ATOMS: atom_id res chain seq x y z
N MET A 1 -1.73 10.56 -17.67
CA MET A 1 -2.73 9.71 -17.01
C MET A 1 -2.36 9.52 -15.55
N ASN A 2 -3.32 9.72 -14.66
CA ASN A 2 -3.05 9.64 -13.22
C ASN A 2 -3.43 8.27 -12.69
N TYR A 3 -2.46 7.63 -12.05
CA TYR A 3 -2.70 6.36 -11.39
C TYR A 3 -2.79 6.56 -9.89
N THR A 4 -3.60 5.74 -9.24
CA THR A 4 -3.76 5.76 -7.79
C THR A 4 -3.22 4.47 -7.19
N ALA A 5 -2.76 4.57 -5.96
CA ALA A 5 -2.19 3.42 -5.27
C ALA A 5 -2.51 3.44 -3.79
N VAL A 6 -2.56 2.25 -3.22
CA VAL A 6 -2.63 2.03 -1.78
C VAL A 6 -1.31 1.38 -1.36
N ILE A 7 -0.75 1.84 -0.26
CA ILE A 7 0.44 1.25 0.34
C ILE A 7 0.04 0.61 1.65
N ALA A 8 0.48 -0.62 1.87
CA ALA A 8 0.25 -1.31 3.12
C ALA A 8 1.57 -1.91 3.61
N GLU A 9 2.08 -1.39 4.70
CA GLU A 9 3.34 -1.82 5.31
C GLU A 9 3.19 -1.67 6.81
N ASP A 10 3.44 -2.75 7.56
CA ASP A 10 3.24 -2.75 9.01
C ASP A 10 4.32 -1.99 9.77
N GLU A 11 5.48 -1.75 9.18
CA GLU A 11 6.52 -0.98 9.84
C GLU A 11 6.48 0.47 9.38
N PRO A 12 6.24 1.43 10.31
CA PRO A 12 6.08 2.84 9.92
C PRO A 12 7.28 3.43 9.20
N ILE A 13 8.50 3.03 9.59
CA ILE A 13 9.70 3.56 8.95
C ILE A 13 9.79 3.07 7.51
N LEU A 14 9.55 1.79 7.28
CA LEU A 14 9.57 1.22 5.93
C LEU A 14 8.45 1.80 5.07
N ARG A 15 7.29 2.03 5.67
CA ARG A 15 6.18 2.65 4.96
C ARG A 15 6.54 4.05 4.48
N ALA A 16 7.16 4.85 5.35
CA ALA A 16 7.61 6.18 4.99
C ALA A 16 8.67 6.15 3.90
N GLN A 17 9.61 5.20 3.98
CA GLN A 17 10.65 5.04 2.98
C GLN A 17 10.06 4.66 1.62
N LEU A 18 9.09 3.79 1.60
CA LEU A 18 8.43 3.40 0.35
C LEU A 18 7.72 4.58 -0.28
N LYS A 19 7.00 5.36 0.52
CA LYS A 19 6.33 6.56 0.01
C LYS A 19 7.33 7.54 -0.58
N ALA A 20 8.45 7.78 0.12
CA ALA A 20 9.47 8.70 -0.36
C ALA A 20 10.10 8.22 -1.66
N LYS A 21 10.37 6.92 -1.75
CA LYS A 21 10.94 6.33 -2.96
C LYS A 21 9.98 6.48 -4.14
N LEU A 22 8.71 6.18 -3.93
CA LEU A 22 7.71 6.30 -4.99
C LEU A 22 7.54 7.75 -5.43
N ALA A 23 7.61 8.70 -4.50
CA ALA A 23 7.52 10.12 -4.85
C ALA A 23 8.67 10.57 -5.75
N ARG A 24 9.84 9.92 -5.60
CA ARG A 24 11.01 10.26 -6.42
C ARG A 24 10.95 9.62 -7.80
N ILE A 25 10.56 8.35 -7.87
CA ILE A 25 10.61 7.62 -9.14
C ILE A 25 9.32 7.71 -9.94
N TRP A 26 8.22 8.04 -9.28
CA TRP A 26 6.92 8.14 -9.95
C TRP A 26 6.10 9.25 -9.30
N PRO A 27 6.48 10.51 -9.53
CA PRO A 27 5.80 11.65 -8.88
C PRO A 27 4.33 11.80 -9.26
N GLU A 28 3.90 11.29 -10.40
CA GLU A 28 2.49 11.37 -10.81
C GLU A 28 1.60 10.35 -10.11
N LEU A 29 2.20 9.34 -9.47
CA LEU A 29 1.42 8.33 -8.76
C LEU A 29 0.79 8.95 -7.52
N ARG A 30 -0.52 8.84 -7.41
CA ARG A 30 -1.23 9.38 -6.27
C ARG A 30 -1.45 8.30 -5.22
N ILE A 31 -0.87 8.48 -4.05
CA ILE A 31 -1.07 7.56 -2.94
C ILE A 31 -2.35 7.98 -2.23
N VAL A 32 -3.41 7.20 -2.40
CA VAL A 32 -4.71 7.53 -1.83
C VAL A 32 -4.88 7.04 -0.40
N ALA A 33 -4.09 6.07 0.01
CA ALA A 33 -4.07 5.59 1.39
C ALA A 33 -2.76 4.90 1.68
N ASP A 34 -2.25 5.06 2.90
CA ASP A 34 -1.14 4.28 3.40
C ASP A 34 -1.54 3.74 4.76
N VAL A 35 -1.44 2.44 4.92
CA VAL A 35 -1.98 1.76 6.09
C VAL A 35 -0.96 0.77 6.66
N GLY A 36 -1.22 0.34 7.89
CA GLY A 36 -0.25 -0.49 8.62
C GLY A 36 -0.64 -1.94 8.79
N ASP A 37 -1.79 -2.37 8.28
CA ASP A 37 -2.19 -3.77 8.40
C ASP A 37 -3.07 -4.20 7.24
N GLY A 38 -3.29 -5.52 7.15
CA GLY A 38 -4.01 -6.08 6.03
C GLY A 38 -5.49 -5.77 5.99
N GLU A 39 -6.10 -5.67 7.16
CA GLU A 39 -7.52 -5.34 7.23
C GLU A 39 -7.76 -3.93 6.72
N ALA A 40 -6.95 -2.99 7.17
CA ALA A 40 -7.02 -1.62 6.70
C ALA A 40 -6.71 -1.53 5.20
N ALA A 41 -5.79 -2.36 4.72
CA ALA A 41 -5.46 -2.41 3.29
C ALA A 41 -6.67 -2.84 2.47
N LEU A 42 -7.37 -3.88 2.91
CA LEU A 42 -8.55 -4.36 2.19
C LEU A 42 -9.64 -3.31 2.16
N GLU A 43 -9.86 -2.63 3.28
CA GLU A 43 -10.84 -1.55 3.35
C GLU A 43 -10.48 -0.41 2.40
N ALA A 44 -9.20 -0.02 2.39
CA ALA A 44 -8.74 1.06 1.53
C ALA A 44 -8.87 0.69 0.05
N ILE A 45 -8.56 -0.54 -0.30
CA ILE A 45 -8.68 -1.02 -1.68
C ILE A 45 -10.14 -1.00 -2.11
N ASP A 46 -11.03 -1.46 -1.24
CA ASP A 46 -12.46 -1.48 -1.55
C ASP A 46 -13.02 -0.07 -1.68
N GLU A 47 -12.59 0.83 -0.81
CA GLU A 47 -13.07 2.21 -0.81
C GLU A 47 -12.56 3.01 -1.99
N HIS A 48 -11.27 2.95 -2.24
CA HIS A 48 -10.61 3.80 -3.23
C HIS A 48 -10.50 3.18 -4.61
N ARG A 49 -10.56 1.86 -4.70
CA ARG A 49 -10.40 1.12 -5.95
C ARG A 49 -9.17 1.58 -6.73
N PRO A 50 -7.99 1.49 -6.11
CA PRO A 50 -6.77 1.98 -6.73
C PRO A 50 -6.35 1.12 -7.92
N HIS A 51 -5.52 1.70 -8.78
CA HIS A 51 -4.93 0.95 -9.88
C HIS A 51 -3.87 -0.04 -9.40
N LEU A 52 -3.17 0.32 -8.31
CA LEU A 52 -2.06 -0.46 -7.79
C LEU A 52 -2.15 -0.60 -6.28
N ALA A 53 -1.61 -1.69 -5.76
CA ALA A 53 -1.50 -1.89 -4.33
C ALA A 53 -0.10 -2.44 -4.03
N PHE A 54 0.63 -1.77 -3.15
CA PHE A 54 1.94 -2.20 -2.69
C PHE A 54 1.76 -2.79 -1.30
N LEU A 55 1.81 -4.11 -1.22
CA LEU A 55 1.52 -4.82 0.01
C LEU A 55 2.78 -5.51 0.54
N ASP A 56 3.24 -5.10 1.70
CA ASP A 56 4.37 -5.72 2.38
C ASP A 56 4.03 -5.81 3.86
N ILE A 57 3.12 -6.71 4.17
CA ILE A 57 2.56 -6.85 5.51
C ILE A 57 2.78 -8.26 6.02
N GLN A 58 3.23 -8.34 7.26
CA GLN A 58 3.29 -9.61 7.98
C GLN A 58 1.93 -9.87 8.61
N MET A 59 1.23 -10.86 8.09
CA MET A 59 -0.10 -11.20 8.59
C MET A 59 -0.08 -12.63 9.13
N PRO A 60 -0.20 -12.79 10.44
CA PRO A 60 -0.14 -14.12 11.04
C PRO A 60 -1.17 -15.10 10.51
N GLU A 61 -2.35 -14.64 10.17
CA GLU A 61 -3.41 -15.49 9.66
C GLU A 61 -3.46 -15.60 8.15
N MET A 62 -2.55 -14.92 7.44
CA MET A 62 -2.45 -15.01 5.99
C MET A 62 -1.01 -15.27 5.59
N THR A 63 -0.80 -16.34 4.85
CA THR A 63 0.51 -16.66 4.32
C THR A 63 0.59 -16.23 2.86
N GLY A 64 1.80 -16.32 2.28
CA GLY A 64 1.97 -16.03 0.87
C GLY A 64 1.13 -16.93 -0.03
N VAL A 65 0.75 -18.10 0.47
CA VAL A 65 -0.07 -19.03 -0.29
C VAL A 65 -1.51 -18.57 -0.38
N ASP A 66 -1.97 -17.83 0.62
CA ASP A 66 -3.35 -17.34 0.67
C ASP A 66 -3.57 -16.09 -0.16
N VAL A 67 -2.50 -15.47 -0.60
CA VAL A 67 -2.54 -14.25 -1.40
C VAL A 67 -2.43 -14.55 -2.94
#